data_c7b836ffc6ac75197871e7ba6097feb4
#
_entry.id   c7b836ffc6ac75197871e7ba6097feb4
#
_cell.length_a   1.000
_cell.length_b   1.000
_cell.length_c   1.000
_cell.angle_alpha   90.00
_cell.angle_beta   90.00
_cell.angle_gamma   90.00
#
_symmetry.space_group_name_H-M   'P 1'
#
loop_
_entity.id
_entity.type
_entity.pdbx_description
1 polymer ?
#
loop_
_entity_poly.entity_id
_entity_poly.type
_entity_poly.pdbx_seq_one_letter_code
_entity_poly.pdbx_strand_id
1 'polypeptide(L)'
;MHFVVVGPLYYGYSESIVRVLREAGHKVDFFAERPFYTNCSYLSRRLYKWGCRSLETRWEENWRRECIAFMRAHMHADSVLLCLTGCMISDDILGVWDGHPTALMMWDSVRRYDMDFQQRLRRYQHVFAFEFTDIAYAAQTFQVEMIYLPLGYDPVVYYPKEEERDIDVSFIGTPMPHRVEILEQVAESMSNREGRMYVGGRWYDDRYPWKVHSYRKKHPHLFPFLANRELSPEEVAGIYRRSKIVLNINNDVHQSISPRTLEILATRTFQLMNGGQQSNGTLDFDRDLVQYEDVDDLIRKIDYYLQHEEEREQIAEHGAQTASRFSMNELVKKLVENIAEKNS
;
A
#
# COMPACT_ATOMS: atom_id res chain seq x y z
N MET A 1 -23.26 13.28 4.53
CA MET A 1 -23.42 12.24 3.46
C MET A 1 -23.46 10.87 4.09
N HIS A 2 -24.06 9.92 3.43
CA HIS A 2 -24.02 8.52 3.76
C HIS A 2 -23.15 7.77 2.75
N PHE A 3 -22.10 7.08 3.18
CA PHE A 3 -21.22 6.29 2.33
C PHE A 3 -21.54 4.80 2.46
N VAL A 4 -21.77 4.15 1.33
CA VAL A 4 -21.76 2.69 1.21
C VAL A 4 -20.43 2.32 0.60
N VAL A 5 -19.54 1.76 1.41
CA VAL A 5 -18.15 1.47 1.03
C VAL A 5 -18.01 0.00 0.69
N VAL A 6 -17.43 -0.31 -0.46
CA VAL A 6 -17.05 -1.68 -0.85
C VAL A 6 -15.55 -1.71 -1.14
N GLY A 7 -14.82 -2.58 -0.48
CA GLY A 7 -13.37 -2.65 -0.67
C GLY A 7 -12.68 -3.81 0.05
N PRO A 8 -11.40 -4.04 -0.26
CA PRO A 8 -10.64 -5.16 0.28
C PRO A 8 -10.19 -4.91 1.74
N LEU A 9 -9.87 -6.00 2.43
CA LEU A 9 -9.24 -5.96 3.76
C LEU A 9 -7.71 -6.10 3.61
N TYR A 10 -7.05 -5.11 3.01
CA TYR A 10 -5.60 -5.11 2.82
C TYR A 10 -4.93 -4.08 3.73
N TYR A 11 -4.00 -4.52 4.54
CA TYR A 11 -3.11 -3.66 5.35
C TYR A 11 -3.83 -2.62 6.23
N GLY A 12 -5.13 -2.80 6.50
CA GLY A 12 -5.91 -1.86 7.31
C GLY A 12 -6.36 -0.57 6.61
N TYR A 13 -6.07 -0.39 5.31
CA TYR A 13 -6.41 0.87 4.61
C TYR A 13 -7.92 1.10 4.51
N SER A 14 -8.71 0.08 4.19
CA SER A 14 -10.18 0.24 4.12
C SER A 14 -10.77 0.61 5.47
N GLU A 15 -10.32 -0.06 6.52
CA GLU A 15 -10.75 0.21 7.89
C GLU A 15 -10.36 1.62 8.33
N SER A 16 -9.18 2.10 7.95
CA SER A 16 -8.72 3.45 8.22
C SER A 16 -9.59 4.49 7.50
N ILE A 17 -9.89 4.30 6.21
CA ILE A 17 -10.78 5.19 5.44
C ILE A 17 -12.18 5.23 6.08
N VAL A 18 -12.74 4.06 6.41
CA VAL A 18 -14.06 3.95 7.06
C VAL A 18 -14.07 4.66 8.43
N ARG A 19 -13.03 4.48 9.23
CA ARG A 19 -12.88 5.14 10.53
C ARG A 19 -12.85 6.67 10.36
N VAL A 20 -12.01 7.17 9.47
CA VAL A 20 -11.87 8.62 9.25
C VAL A 20 -13.15 9.23 8.68
N LEU A 21 -13.86 8.58 7.78
CA LEU A 21 -15.17 9.04 7.31
C LEU A 21 -16.17 9.16 8.46
N ARG A 22 -16.19 8.20 9.40
CA ARG A 22 -17.07 8.24 10.57
C ARG A 22 -16.67 9.34 11.55
N GLU A 23 -15.39 9.53 11.81
CA GLU A 23 -14.83 10.62 12.63
C GLU A 23 -15.16 12.00 12.04
N ALA A 24 -15.23 12.11 10.71
CA ALA A 24 -15.68 13.31 10.00
C ALA A 24 -17.22 13.52 10.05
N GLY A 25 -17.97 12.69 10.76
CA GLY A 25 -19.41 12.81 10.95
C GLY A 25 -20.26 12.23 9.82
N HIS A 26 -19.68 11.40 8.94
CA HIS A 26 -20.43 10.69 7.91
C HIS A 26 -20.99 9.35 8.40
N LYS A 27 -22.17 8.98 7.92
CA LYS A 27 -22.69 7.63 8.11
C LYS A 27 -21.95 6.70 7.12
N VAL A 28 -21.47 5.55 7.60
CA VAL A 28 -20.69 4.61 6.77
C VAL A 28 -21.10 3.18 7.03
N ASP A 29 -21.55 2.52 5.98
CA ASP A 29 -21.76 1.06 5.92
C ASP A 29 -20.68 0.44 5.03
N PHE A 30 -20.00 -0.60 5.51
CA PHE A 30 -18.85 -1.21 4.84
C PHE A 30 -19.07 -2.68 4.51
N PHE A 31 -18.83 -3.05 3.26
CA PHE A 31 -18.84 -4.42 2.76
C PHE A 31 -17.48 -4.83 2.23
N ALA A 32 -16.93 -5.91 2.78
CA ALA A 32 -15.59 -6.37 2.41
C ALA A 32 -15.56 -7.14 1.09
N GLU A 33 -14.67 -6.75 0.19
CA GLU A 33 -14.26 -7.59 -0.93
C GLU A 33 -13.56 -8.85 -0.40
N ARG A 34 -13.97 -10.01 -0.88
CA ARG A 34 -13.45 -11.30 -0.43
C ARG A 34 -13.04 -12.16 -1.62
N PRO A 35 -11.85 -11.94 -2.22
CA PRO A 35 -11.36 -12.76 -3.32
C PRO A 35 -11.32 -14.24 -2.92
N PHE A 36 -11.74 -15.14 -3.82
CA PHE A 36 -11.81 -16.58 -3.57
C PHE A 36 -10.51 -17.14 -2.99
N TYR A 37 -9.38 -16.82 -3.62
CA TYR A 37 -8.09 -17.39 -3.26
C TYR A 37 -7.64 -17.04 -1.83
N THR A 38 -7.99 -15.87 -1.33
CA THR A 38 -7.62 -15.43 0.02
C THR A 38 -8.57 -15.94 1.10
N ASN A 39 -9.83 -16.20 0.75
CA ASN A 39 -10.91 -16.50 1.71
C ASN A 39 -11.46 -17.91 1.63
N CYS A 40 -10.91 -18.78 0.79
CA CYS A 40 -11.35 -20.18 0.70
C CYS A 40 -10.52 -21.13 1.57
N SER A 41 -11.10 -22.31 1.87
CA SER A 41 -10.44 -23.36 2.63
C SER A 41 -9.17 -23.90 1.91
N TYR A 42 -8.27 -24.52 2.66
CA TYR A 42 -7.09 -25.18 2.10
C TYR A 42 -7.46 -26.23 1.01
N LEU A 43 -8.51 -27.01 1.26
CA LEU A 43 -8.98 -28.02 0.31
C LEU A 43 -9.50 -27.37 -0.97
N SER A 44 -10.28 -26.29 -0.85
CA SER A 44 -10.81 -25.55 -2.00
C SER A 44 -9.68 -24.94 -2.83
N ARG A 45 -8.64 -24.37 -2.21
CA ARG A 45 -7.44 -23.87 -2.91
C ARG A 45 -6.70 -25.00 -3.66
N ARG A 46 -6.62 -26.18 -3.06
CA ARG A 46 -5.97 -27.33 -3.69
C ARG A 46 -6.75 -27.83 -4.90
N LEU A 47 -8.07 -27.95 -4.77
CA LEU A 47 -8.97 -28.33 -5.87
C LEU A 47 -8.92 -27.30 -7.01
N TYR A 48 -8.92 -26.00 -6.67
CA TYR A 48 -8.75 -24.94 -7.64
C TYR A 48 -7.42 -25.05 -8.42
N LYS A 49 -6.30 -25.31 -7.71
CA LYS A 49 -5.00 -25.55 -8.36
C LYS A 49 -5.00 -26.79 -9.28
N TRP A 50 -5.87 -27.76 -9.03
CA TRP A 50 -6.08 -28.93 -9.89
C TRP A 50 -7.07 -28.69 -11.03
N GLY A 51 -7.51 -27.44 -11.21
CA GLY A 51 -8.35 -27.02 -12.34
C GLY A 51 -9.85 -26.97 -12.05
N CYS A 52 -10.29 -27.19 -10.80
CA CYS A 52 -11.70 -27.08 -10.43
C CYS A 52 -12.14 -25.60 -10.29
N ARG A 53 -12.32 -24.91 -11.43
CA ARG A 53 -12.68 -23.47 -11.49
C ARG A 53 -14.11 -23.21 -11.03
N SER A 54 -15.00 -24.17 -11.08
CA SER A 54 -16.40 -24.02 -10.66
C SER A 54 -16.57 -23.59 -9.21
N LEU A 55 -15.58 -23.87 -8.34
CA LEU A 55 -15.59 -23.44 -6.95
C LEU A 55 -15.40 -21.91 -6.83
N GLU A 56 -14.51 -21.35 -7.63
CA GLU A 56 -14.27 -19.91 -7.71
C GLU A 56 -15.50 -19.20 -8.23
N THR A 57 -16.03 -19.62 -9.38
CA THR A 57 -17.24 -19.05 -9.99
C THR A 57 -18.41 -19.05 -9.02
N ARG A 58 -18.68 -20.18 -8.35
CA ARG A 58 -19.78 -20.28 -7.36
C ARG A 58 -19.55 -19.35 -6.17
N TRP A 59 -18.30 -19.19 -5.75
CA TRP A 59 -17.95 -18.34 -4.63
C TRP A 59 -18.14 -16.87 -4.99
N GLU A 60 -17.71 -16.46 -6.18
CA GLU A 60 -17.88 -15.10 -6.73
C GLU A 60 -19.35 -14.76 -6.92
N GLU A 61 -20.18 -15.69 -7.44
CA GLU A 61 -21.63 -15.51 -7.57
C GLU A 61 -22.31 -15.32 -6.21
N ASN A 62 -21.88 -16.06 -5.16
CA ASN A 62 -22.41 -15.88 -3.83
C ASN A 62 -22.02 -14.50 -3.27
N TRP A 63 -20.75 -14.13 -3.35
CA TRP A 63 -20.26 -12.83 -2.93
C TRP A 63 -21.00 -11.70 -3.65
N ARG A 64 -21.16 -11.80 -4.94
CA ARG A 64 -21.91 -10.84 -5.77
C ARG A 64 -23.35 -10.66 -5.28
N ARG A 65 -24.05 -11.74 -5.00
CA ARG A 65 -25.42 -11.69 -4.46
C ARG A 65 -25.48 -11.01 -3.09
N GLU A 66 -24.54 -11.34 -2.22
CA GLU A 66 -24.43 -10.72 -0.89
C GLU A 66 -24.11 -9.21 -1.02
N CYS A 67 -23.20 -8.83 -1.91
CA CYS A 67 -22.85 -7.43 -2.18
C CYS A 67 -24.07 -6.64 -2.68
N ILE A 68 -24.78 -7.16 -3.67
CA ILE A 68 -26.03 -6.54 -4.20
C ILE A 68 -27.09 -6.41 -3.10
N ALA A 69 -27.30 -7.43 -2.31
CA ALA A 69 -28.25 -7.39 -1.20
C ALA A 69 -27.88 -6.35 -0.15
N PHE A 70 -26.59 -6.27 0.20
CA PHE A 70 -26.05 -5.26 1.10
C PHE A 70 -26.27 -3.83 0.55
N MET A 71 -25.90 -3.59 -0.70
CA MET A 71 -26.04 -2.28 -1.33
C MET A 71 -27.53 -1.83 -1.33
N ARG A 72 -28.46 -2.70 -1.71
CA ARG A 72 -29.90 -2.42 -1.68
C ARG A 72 -30.42 -2.09 -0.29
N ALA A 73 -29.94 -2.80 0.73
CA ALA A 73 -30.37 -2.59 2.11
C ALA A 73 -29.87 -1.25 2.71
N HIS A 74 -28.76 -0.70 2.19
CA HIS A 74 -28.13 0.51 2.71
C HIS A 74 -28.23 1.71 1.75
N MET A 75 -28.92 1.57 0.62
CA MET A 75 -29.13 2.66 -0.34
C MET A 75 -30.22 3.62 0.19
N HIS A 76 -29.87 4.88 0.28
CA HIS A 76 -30.74 6.00 0.64
C HIS A 76 -30.57 7.13 -0.38
N ALA A 77 -31.46 8.11 -0.38
CA ALA A 77 -31.43 9.21 -1.37
C ALA A 77 -30.13 10.03 -1.39
N ASP A 78 -29.44 10.13 -0.24
CA ASP A 78 -28.17 10.85 -0.08
C ASP A 78 -26.93 9.94 -0.05
N SER A 79 -27.09 8.67 -0.43
CA SER A 79 -26.00 7.68 -0.40
C SER A 79 -25.04 7.84 -1.56
N VAL A 80 -23.75 7.70 -1.25
CA VAL A 80 -22.64 7.63 -2.23
C VAL A 80 -22.04 6.23 -2.15
N LEU A 81 -21.90 5.55 -3.29
CA LEU A 81 -21.12 4.31 -3.39
C LEU A 81 -19.64 4.67 -3.52
N LEU A 82 -18.83 4.24 -2.56
CA LEU A 82 -17.38 4.35 -2.61
C LEU A 82 -16.76 2.96 -2.80
N CYS A 83 -16.22 2.70 -3.99
CA CYS A 83 -15.47 1.49 -4.29
C CYS A 83 -13.99 1.72 -4.05
N LEU A 84 -13.37 0.93 -3.16
CA LEU A 84 -11.94 0.92 -2.93
C LEU A 84 -11.34 -0.21 -3.78
N THR A 85 -10.43 0.10 -4.69
CA THR A 85 -9.89 -0.74 -5.78
C THR A 85 -10.91 -1.13 -6.86
N GLY A 86 -12.12 -1.51 -6.50
CA GLY A 86 -13.20 -1.90 -7.42
C GLY A 86 -12.97 -3.21 -8.20
N CYS A 87 -11.99 -4.04 -7.80
CA CYS A 87 -11.59 -5.25 -8.54
C CYS A 87 -12.72 -6.26 -8.70
N MET A 88 -13.58 -6.40 -7.70
CA MET A 88 -14.71 -7.34 -7.72
C MET A 88 -16.04 -6.70 -8.15
N ILE A 89 -16.05 -5.41 -8.46
CA ILE A 89 -17.25 -4.68 -8.85
C ILE A 89 -17.51 -4.85 -10.34
N SER A 90 -18.52 -5.65 -10.68
CA SER A 90 -18.99 -5.89 -12.03
C SER A 90 -20.07 -4.89 -12.47
N ASP A 91 -20.41 -4.86 -13.77
CA ASP A 91 -21.39 -3.93 -14.30
C ASP A 91 -22.79 -4.10 -13.71
N ASP A 92 -23.20 -5.31 -13.39
CA ASP A 92 -24.48 -5.60 -12.75
C ASP A 92 -24.52 -5.18 -11.27
N ILE A 93 -23.37 -5.20 -10.58
CA ILE A 93 -23.26 -4.63 -9.23
C ILE A 93 -23.42 -3.11 -9.32
N LEU A 94 -22.70 -2.43 -10.23
CA LEU A 94 -22.84 -0.99 -10.43
C LEU A 94 -24.26 -0.59 -10.87
N GLY A 95 -24.91 -1.42 -11.69
CA GLY A 95 -26.29 -1.18 -12.14
C GLY A 95 -27.32 -1.12 -10.99
N VAL A 96 -27.03 -1.72 -9.86
CA VAL A 96 -27.87 -1.58 -8.65
C VAL A 96 -27.83 -0.14 -8.11
N TRP A 97 -26.77 0.60 -8.40
CA TRP A 97 -26.52 1.96 -7.90
C TRP A 97 -26.85 3.05 -8.92
N ASP A 98 -27.45 2.70 -10.07
CA ASP A 98 -27.80 3.67 -11.12
C ASP A 98 -28.68 4.79 -10.56
N GLY A 99 -28.33 6.04 -10.88
CA GLY A 99 -29.01 7.23 -10.39
C GLY A 99 -28.49 7.80 -9.07
N HIS A 100 -27.52 7.16 -8.43
CA HIS A 100 -26.85 7.64 -7.22
C HIS A 100 -25.36 7.92 -7.46
N PRO A 101 -24.74 8.83 -6.72
CA PRO A 101 -23.32 9.13 -6.85
C PRO A 101 -22.43 7.92 -6.63
N THR A 102 -21.41 7.77 -7.50
CA THR A 102 -20.42 6.70 -7.45
C THR A 102 -19.00 7.26 -7.45
N ALA A 103 -18.15 6.71 -6.61
CA ALA A 103 -16.74 7.03 -6.54
C ALA A 103 -15.89 5.76 -6.54
N LEU A 104 -14.80 5.77 -7.30
CA LEU A 104 -13.78 4.72 -7.32
C LEU A 104 -12.45 5.30 -6.87
N MET A 105 -11.83 4.67 -5.88
CA MET A 105 -10.48 5.00 -5.43
C MET A 105 -9.53 3.87 -5.81
N MET A 106 -8.66 4.14 -6.79
CA MET A 106 -7.65 3.19 -7.26
C MET A 106 -6.47 3.13 -6.29
N TRP A 107 -6.01 1.91 -6.00
CA TRP A 107 -4.81 1.65 -5.17
C TRP A 107 -3.66 1.04 -5.97
N ASP A 108 -3.86 0.89 -7.26
CA ASP A 108 -2.89 0.37 -8.22
C ASP A 108 -3.08 1.06 -9.56
N SER A 109 -2.10 0.96 -10.48
CA SER A 109 -2.27 1.51 -11.81
C SER A 109 -3.40 0.83 -12.56
N VAL A 110 -4.25 1.62 -13.21
CA VAL A 110 -5.36 1.13 -14.03
C VAL A 110 -4.88 0.22 -15.17
N ARG A 111 -3.66 0.42 -15.66
CA ARG A 111 -3.04 -0.38 -16.74
C ARG A 111 -2.77 -1.84 -16.34
N ARG A 112 -2.83 -2.16 -15.05
CA ARG A 112 -2.65 -3.54 -14.56
C ARG A 112 -3.91 -4.38 -14.59
N TYR A 113 -5.05 -3.76 -14.86
CA TYR A 113 -6.33 -4.43 -14.95
C TYR A 113 -6.67 -4.74 -16.41
N ASP A 114 -7.60 -5.67 -16.62
CA ASP A 114 -8.10 -6.01 -17.95
C ASP A 114 -8.90 -4.86 -18.59
N MET A 115 -9.16 -5.02 -19.87
CA MET A 115 -9.88 -3.98 -20.64
C MET A 115 -11.32 -3.77 -20.19
N ASP A 116 -11.97 -4.81 -19.67
CA ASP A 116 -13.35 -4.72 -19.18
C ASP A 116 -13.41 -3.83 -17.93
N PHE A 117 -12.46 -4.01 -17.00
CA PHE A 117 -12.32 -3.12 -15.86
C PHE A 117 -12.03 -1.67 -16.30
N GLN A 118 -11.07 -1.50 -17.22
CA GLN A 118 -10.68 -0.17 -17.69
C GLN A 118 -11.84 0.57 -18.37
N GLN A 119 -12.67 -0.12 -19.15
CA GLN A 119 -13.87 0.46 -19.76
C GLN A 119 -14.94 0.84 -18.74
N ARG A 120 -15.02 0.08 -17.63
CA ARG A 120 -15.97 0.32 -16.53
C ARG A 120 -15.68 1.61 -15.76
N LEU A 121 -14.50 2.19 -15.86
CA LEU A 121 -14.17 3.49 -15.25
C LEU A 121 -15.19 4.59 -15.66
N ARG A 122 -15.74 4.52 -16.86
CA ARG A 122 -16.75 5.48 -17.37
C ARG A 122 -18.07 5.47 -16.59
N ARG A 123 -18.32 4.44 -15.78
CA ARG A 123 -19.54 4.31 -14.98
C ARG A 123 -19.45 4.99 -13.62
N TYR A 124 -18.25 5.42 -13.23
CA TYR A 124 -18.05 6.16 -12.00
C TYR A 124 -18.06 7.66 -12.26
N GLN A 125 -18.78 8.40 -11.42
CA GLN A 125 -18.79 9.86 -11.50
C GLN A 125 -17.46 10.48 -11.04
N HIS A 126 -16.82 9.83 -10.06
CA HIS A 126 -15.53 10.25 -9.51
C HIS A 126 -14.55 9.09 -9.56
N VAL A 127 -13.40 9.31 -10.20
CA VAL A 127 -12.33 8.33 -10.23
C VAL A 127 -11.07 8.97 -9.66
N PHE A 128 -10.58 8.40 -8.56
CA PHE A 128 -9.36 8.85 -7.90
C PHE A 128 -8.21 7.91 -8.26
N ALA A 129 -7.13 8.48 -8.78
CA ALA A 129 -5.96 7.74 -9.21
C ALA A 129 -4.82 7.86 -8.20
N PHE A 130 -4.30 6.73 -7.76
CA PHE A 130 -3.04 6.64 -7.03
C PHE A 130 -1.83 6.92 -7.95
N GLU A 131 -1.86 6.34 -9.16
CA GLU A 131 -0.80 6.50 -10.14
C GLU A 131 -1.05 7.74 -11.02
N PHE A 132 -0.22 8.77 -10.89
CA PHE A 132 -0.45 10.04 -11.60
C PHE A 132 -0.38 9.90 -13.12
N THR A 133 0.39 8.93 -13.64
CA THR A 133 0.50 8.68 -15.09
C THR A 133 -0.79 8.09 -15.68
N ASP A 134 -1.68 7.56 -14.86
CA ASP A 134 -2.97 7.03 -15.30
C ASP A 134 -3.96 8.14 -15.67
N ILE A 135 -3.79 9.34 -15.16
CA ILE A 135 -4.67 10.49 -15.46
C ILE A 135 -4.70 10.79 -16.96
N ALA A 136 -3.52 11.00 -17.54
CA ALA A 136 -3.40 11.25 -18.98
C ALA A 136 -3.83 10.04 -19.82
N TYR A 137 -3.49 8.84 -19.38
CA TYR A 137 -3.86 7.60 -20.03
C TYR A 137 -5.39 7.40 -20.08
N ALA A 138 -6.08 7.56 -18.95
CA ALA A 138 -7.53 7.39 -18.88
C ALA A 138 -8.27 8.46 -19.68
N ALA A 139 -7.81 9.71 -19.62
CA ALA A 139 -8.39 10.80 -20.41
C ALA A 139 -8.28 10.55 -21.92
N GLN A 140 -7.12 10.10 -22.40
CA GLN A 140 -6.88 9.86 -23.82
C GLN A 140 -7.56 8.59 -24.35
N THR A 141 -7.56 7.51 -23.54
CA THR A 141 -8.02 6.19 -23.99
C THR A 141 -9.51 5.98 -23.75
N PHE A 142 -10.02 6.46 -22.62
CA PHE A 142 -11.39 6.19 -22.18
C PHE A 142 -12.25 7.44 -22.00
N GLN A 143 -11.72 8.64 -22.22
CA GLN A 143 -12.40 9.93 -21.96
C GLN A 143 -12.92 10.00 -20.50
N VAL A 144 -12.15 9.45 -19.57
CA VAL A 144 -12.43 9.49 -18.13
C VAL A 144 -11.48 10.49 -17.47
N GLU A 145 -12.06 11.46 -16.77
CA GLU A 145 -11.31 12.38 -15.91
C GLU A 145 -11.01 11.68 -14.59
N MET A 146 -9.71 11.59 -14.25
CA MET A 146 -9.26 11.08 -12.97
C MET A 146 -8.67 12.21 -12.13
N ILE A 147 -8.88 12.14 -10.83
CA ILE A 147 -8.31 13.06 -9.84
C ILE A 147 -7.13 12.38 -9.18
N TYR A 148 -5.94 13.01 -9.20
CA TYR A 148 -4.79 12.47 -8.48
C TYR A 148 -5.02 12.53 -6.98
N LEU A 149 -4.97 11.39 -6.34
CA LEU A 149 -5.12 11.24 -4.90
C LEU A 149 -4.12 10.16 -4.43
N PRO A 150 -2.92 10.55 -3.96
CA PRO A 150 -1.94 9.60 -3.46
C PRO A 150 -2.49 8.85 -2.24
N LEU A 151 -2.16 7.58 -2.12
CA LEU A 151 -2.54 6.80 -0.94
C LEU A 151 -1.82 7.36 0.29
N GLY A 152 -2.60 7.70 1.31
CA GLY A 152 -2.07 8.21 2.56
C GLY A 152 -1.64 7.11 3.54
N TYR A 153 -1.13 7.53 4.68
CA TYR A 153 -0.83 6.66 5.81
C TYR A 153 -1.84 6.85 6.94
N ASP A 154 -2.02 5.84 7.79
CA ASP A 154 -2.87 5.96 8.98
C ASP A 154 -2.10 6.64 10.13
N PRO A 155 -2.47 7.88 10.55
CA PRO A 155 -1.76 8.62 11.59
C PRO A 155 -1.99 8.04 13.00
N VAL A 156 -2.90 7.11 13.18
CA VAL A 156 -3.08 6.39 14.45
C VAL A 156 -2.01 5.30 14.60
N VAL A 157 -1.48 4.78 13.50
CA VAL A 157 -0.45 3.74 13.47
C VAL A 157 0.94 4.33 13.28
N TYR A 158 1.09 5.18 12.24
CA TYR A 158 2.36 5.76 11.85
C TYR A 158 2.45 7.21 12.35
N TYR A 159 3.13 7.40 13.46
CA TYR A 159 3.35 8.70 14.10
C TYR A 159 4.72 8.74 14.76
N PRO A 160 5.30 9.95 14.94
CA PRO A 160 6.55 10.12 15.63
C PRO A 160 6.41 9.74 17.12
N LYS A 161 7.38 9.01 17.64
CA LYS A 161 7.49 8.69 19.06
C LYS A 161 8.95 8.57 19.42
N GLU A 162 9.34 9.14 20.56
CA GLU A 162 10.70 9.00 21.07
C GLU A 162 10.91 7.55 21.51
N GLU A 163 11.78 6.87 20.79
CA GLU A 163 12.21 5.49 21.04
C GLU A 163 13.71 5.38 20.77
N GLU A 164 14.43 4.51 21.50
CA GLU A 164 15.83 4.26 21.24
C GLU A 164 16.02 3.66 19.84
N ARG A 165 16.87 4.26 19.00
CA ARG A 165 17.19 3.75 17.67
C ARG A 165 18.28 2.68 17.74
N ASP A 166 17.88 1.48 18.15
CA ASP A 166 18.75 0.32 18.33
C ASP A 166 18.95 -0.54 17.08
N ILE A 167 18.28 -0.21 15.95
CA ILE A 167 18.43 -0.86 14.64
C ILE A 167 19.15 0.12 13.72
N ASP A 168 20.29 -0.27 13.17
CA ASP A 168 21.03 0.60 12.26
C ASP A 168 20.35 0.69 10.89
N VAL A 169 19.95 -0.46 10.32
CA VAL A 169 19.27 -0.55 9.03
C VAL A 169 18.10 -1.51 9.11
N SER A 170 16.93 -1.10 8.63
CA SER A 170 15.79 -2.03 8.48
C SER A 170 15.19 -2.02 7.08
N PHE A 171 14.59 -3.17 6.74
CA PHE A 171 13.72 -3.32 5.57
C PHE A 171 12.51 -4.18 5.95
N ILE A 172 11.31 -3.77 5.51
CA ILE A 172 10.10 -4.56 5.68
C ILE A 172 9.42 -4.76 4.32
N GLY A 173 9.19 -6.01 3.95
CA GLY A 173 8.54 -6.33 2.67
C GLY A 173 8.61 -7.79 2.28
N THR A 174 8.10 -8.09 1.08
CA THR A 174 8.07 -9.43 0.50
C THR A 174 9.35 -9.72 -0.29
N PRO A 175 9.78 -10.99 -0.37
CA PRO A 175 10.95 -11.41 -1.14
C PRO A 175 10.66 -11.35 -2.65
N MET A 176 11.15 -10.28 -3.27
CA MET A 176 11.24 -10.18 -4.73
C MET A 176 12.69 -10.39 -5.15
N PRO A 177 12.98 -10.98 -6.33
CA PRO A 177 14.35 -11.30 -6.73
C PRO A 177 15.34 -10.15 -6.55
N HIS A 178 15.02 -8.95 -7.09
CA HIS A 178 15.87 -7.76 -6.98
C HIS A 178 16.06 -7.30 -5.52
N ARG A 179 15.04 -7.43 -4.65
CA ARG A 179 15.15 -7.09 -3.23
C ARG A 179 16.10 -8.03 -2.50
N VAL A 180 16.00 -9.32 -2.80
CA VAL A 180 16.88 -10.33 -2.21
C VAL A 180 18.34 -10.07 -2.58
N GLU A 181 18.61 -9.74 -3.86
CA GLU A 181 19.94 -9.43 -4.36
C GLU A 181 20.56 -8.19 -3.70
N ILE A 182 19.80 -7.10 -3.59
CA ILE A 182 20.23 -5.88 -2.92
C ILE A 182 20.47 -6.14 -1.42
N LEU A 183 19.50 -6.77 -0.75
CA LEU A 183 19.59 -7.00 0.69
C LEU A 183 20.69 -8.00 1.09
N GLU A 184 21.05 -8.95 0.21
CA GLU A 184 22.19 -9.85 0.44
C GLU A 184 23.50 -9.07 0.50
N GLN A 185 23.72 -8.12 -0.42
CA GLN A 185 24.92 -7.28 -0.46
C GLN A 185 24.97 -6.28 0.71
N VAL A 186 23.82 -5.66 1.03
CA VAL A 186 23.71 -4.79 2.23
C VAL A 186 23.99 -5.60 3.50
N ALA A 187 23.46 -6.82 3.62
CA ALA A 187 23.65 -7.69 4.76
C ALA A 187 25.13 -8.12 4.92
N GLU A 188 25.82 -8.39 3.81
CA GLU A 188 27.26 -8.65 3.81
C GLU A 188 28.02 -7.44 4.35
N SER A 189 27.75 -6.25 3.86
CA SER A 189 28.35 -5.00 4.33
C SER A 189 28.04 -4.75 5.83
N MET A 190 26.81 -4.99 6.29
CA MET A 190 26.41 -4.85 7.68
C MET A 190 27.13 -5.87 8.59
N SER A 191 27.29 -7.11 8.15
CA SER A 191 28.03 -8.14 8.90
C SER A 191 29.51 -7.78 9.10
N ASN A 192 30.15 -7.20 8.09
CA ASN A 192 31.56 -6.80 8.13
C ASN A 192 31.85 -5.66 9.13
N ARG A 193 30.82 -4.90 9.53
CA ARG A 193 30.92 -3.79 10.50
C ARG A 193 30.22 -4.08 11.83
N GLU A 194 29.77 -5.29 12.06
CA GLU A 194 28.98 -5.69 13.23
C GLU A 194 27.72 -4.84 13.41
N GLY A 195 27.14 -4.37 12.30
CA GLY A 195 25.95 -3.52 12.28
C GLY A 195 24.67 -4.29 12.58
N ARG A 196 23.72 -3.64 13.23
CA ARG A 196 22.41 -4.20 13.58
C ARG A 196 21.43 -3.99 12.45
N MET A 197 21.07 -5.07 11.76
CA MET A 197 20.09 -5.03 10.66
C MET A 197 18.83 -5.81 11.04
N TYR A 198 17.67 -5.38 10.54
CA TYR A 198 16.39 -6.07 10.68
C TYR A 198 15.68 -6.17 9.34
N VAL A 199 15.30 -7.38 8.93
CA VAL A 199 14.55 -7.61 7.69
C VAL A 199 13.26 -8.35 8.02
N GLY A 200 12.13 -7.63 7.95
CA GLY A 200 10.80 -8.14 8.27
C GLY A 200 10.04 -8.65 7.05
N GLY A 201 9.13 -9.60 7.30
CA GLY A 201 8.29 -10.22 6.29
C GLY A 201 8.49 -11.74 6.21
N ARG A 202 7.68 -12.40 5.40
CA ARG A 202 7.79 -13.85 5.20
C ARG A 202 8.65 -14.14 3.97
N TRP A 203 9.89 -14.56 4.20
CA TRP A 203 10.96 -14.69 3.19
C TRP A 203 11.12 -16.10 2.65
N TYR A 204 10.85 -17.12 3.48
CA TYR A 204 10.95 -18.52 3.10
C TYR A 204 9.89 -19.37 3.81
N ASP A 205 9.66 -20.57 3.28
CA ASP A 205 8.72 -21.53 3.88
C ASP A 205 9.44 -22.34 4.97
N ASP A 206 9.23 -21.95 6.21
CA ASP A 206 9.84 -22.53 7.41
C ASP A 206 9.22 -23.85 7.87
N ARG A 207 8.10 -24.27 7.25
CA ARG A 207 7.46 -25.58 7.51
C ARG A 207 8.32 -26.77 7.10
N TYR A 208 9.30 -26.54 6.22
CA TYR A 208 10.16 -27.58 5.66
C TYR A 208 11.63 -27.31 5.94
N PRO A 209 12.31 -28.08 6.82
CA PRO A 209 13.72 -27.86 7.19
C PRO A 209 14.69 -27.78 5.99
N TRP A 210 14.42 -28.55 4.93
CA TRP A 210 15.28 -28.52 3.73
C TRP A 210 15.15 -27.22 2.94
N LYS A 211 13.97 -26.57 2.96
CA LYS A 211 13.78 -25.25 2.33
C LYS A 211 14.52 -24.17 3.11
N VAL A 212 14.45 -24.23 4.45
CA VAL A 212 15.21 -23.34 5.34
C VAL A 212 16.71 -23.48 5.07
N HIS A 213 17.23 -24.73 5.05
CA HIS A 213 18.63 -25.01 4.76
C HIS A 213 19.05 -24.50 3.37
N SER A 214 18.23 -24.76 2.36
CA SER A 214 18.48 -24.30 0.99
C SER A 214 18.51 -22.76 0.90
N TYR A 215 17.57 -22.08 1.56
CA TYR A 215 17.51 -20.63 1.58
C TYR A 215 18.73 -20.03 2.30
N ARG A 216 19.09 -20.56 3.47
CA ARG A 216 20.29 -20.15 4.22
C ARG A 216 21.57 -20.33 3.41
N LYS A 217 21.69 -21.45 2.67
CA LYS A 217 22.87 -21.72 1.81
C LYS A 217 22.95 -20.74 0.64
N LYS A 218 21.80 -20.33 0.09
CA LYS A 218 21.72 -19.41 -1.04
C LYS A 218 21.92 -17.95 -0.64
N HIS A 219 21.52 -17.59 0.58
CA HIS A 219 21.55 -16.22 1.10
C HIS A 219 22.20 -16.18 2.49
N PRO A 220 23.52 -16.48 2.58
CA PRO A 220 24.21 -16.66 3.86
C PRO A 220 24.34 -15.37 4.67
N HIS A 221 24.48 -14.22 4.03
CA HIS A 221 24.62 -12.91 4.69
C HIS A 221 23.27 -12.36 5.16
N LEU A 222 22.23 -12.48 4.34
CA LEU A 222 20.90 -11.99 4.66
C LEU A 222 20.19 -12.83 5.71
N PHE A 223 20.37 -14.15 5.69
CA PHE A 223 19.63 -15.09 6.52
C PHE A 223 19.64 -14.76 8.03
N PRO A 224 20.78 -14.35 8.64
CA PRO A 224 20.82 -14.02 10.07
C PRO A 224 19.94 -12.82 10.49
N PHE A 225 19.62 -11.92 9.55
CA PHE A 225 18.86 -10.71 9.81
C PHE A 225 17.35 -10.84 9.54
N LEU A 226 16.91 -12.02 9.07
CA LEU A 226 15.50 -12.25 8.70
C LEU A 226 14.64 -12.57 9.92
N ALA A 227 13.66 -11.71 10.19
CA ALA A 227 12.50 -12.05 11.02
C ALA A 227 11.42 -12.64 10.10
N ASN A 228 11.45 -13.96 9.87
CA ASN A 228 10.61 -14.65 8.88
C ASN A 228 9.15 -14.80 9.34
N ARG A 229 8.45 -13.70 9.56
CA ARG A 229 7.05 -13.68 10.00
C ARG A 229 6.28 -12.49 9.42
N GLU A 230 4.97 -12.59 9.43
CA GLU A 230 4.10 -11.43 9.17
C GLU A 230 4.15 -10.47 10.36
N LEU A 231 4.04 -9.19 10.06
CA LEU A 231 4.06 -8.10 11.03
C LEU A 231 2.74 -7.34 10.97
N SER A 232 2.21 -6.94 12.13
CA SER A 232 1.10 -6.00 12.15
C SER A 232 1.57 -4.59 11.77
N PRO A 233 0.67 -3.69 11.35
CA PRO A 233 1.02 -2.31 11.05
C PRO A 233 1.71 -1.59 12.23
N GLU A 234 1.28 -1.88 13.48
CA GLU A 234 1.87 -1.31 14.70
C GLU A 234 3.30 -1.82 14.94
N GLU A 235 3.54 -3.11 14.67
CA GLU A 235 4.89 -3.68 14.74
C GLU A 235 5.80 -3.07 13.68
N VAL A 236 5.28 -2.86 12.46
CA VAL A 236 6.00 -2.18 11.36
C VAL A 236 6.39 -0.76 11.78
N ALA A 237 5.43 0.02 12.29
CA ALA A 237 5.68 1.37 12.77
C ALA A 237 6.71 1.41 13.93
N GLY A 238 6.64 0.44 14.86
CA GLY A 238 7.61 0.30 15.94
C GLY A 238 9.03 0.01 15.43
N ILE A 239 9.18 -0.85 14.41
CA ILE A 239 10.48 -1.12 13.79
C ILE A 239 11.00 0.12 13.08
N TYR A 240 10.16 0.86 12.35
CA TYR A 240 10.58 2.11 11.71
C TYR A 240 11.11 3.11 12.73
N ARG A 241 10.40 3.38 13.83
CA ARG A 241 10.83 4.30 14.88
C ARG A 241 12.15 3.91 15.53
N ARG A 242 12.41 2.60 15.69
CA ARG A 242 13.66 2.06 16.26
C ARG A 242 14.81 2.01 15.26
N SER A 243 14.57 2.32 13.98
CA SER A 243 15.59 2.26 12.94
C SER A 243 16.26 3.62 12.74
N LYS A 244 17.60 3.63 12.56
CA LYS A 244 18.33 4.82 12.11
C LYS A 244 18.06 5.06 10.63
N ILE A 245 18.06 4.00 9.83
CA ILE A 245 17.83 4.03 8.38
C ILE A 245 16.81 2.97 8.01
N VAL A 246 15.75 3.35 7.28
CA VAL A 246 14.82 2.41 6.67
C VAL A 246 15.05 2.36 5.17
N LEU A 247 15.25 1.16 4.64
CA LEU A 247 15.35 0.94 3.19
C LEU A 247 13.95 0.82 2.59
N ASN A 248 13.70 1.59 1.54
CA ASN A 248 12.49 1.49 0.75
C ASN A 248 12.84 1.06 -0.68
N ILE A 249 12.80 -0.25 -0.92
CA ILE A 249 13.11 -0.86 -2.21
C ILE A 249 11.79 -1.09 -2.93
N ASN A 250 11.42 -0.13 -3.79
CA ASN A 250 10.18 -0.17 -4.58
C ASN A 250 10.34 -1.05 -5.82
N ASN A 251 9.19 -1.41 -6.41
CA ASN A 251 9.13 -2.05 -7.73
C ASN A 251 9.17 -0.97 -8.81
N ASP A 252 9.72 -1.28 -9.97
CA ASP A 252 9.72 -0.41 -11.15
C ASP A 252 8.35 -0.27 -11.84
N VAL A 253 7.30 -0.85 -11.23
CA VAL A 253 5.95 -0.91 -11.81
C VAL A 253 5.20 0.42 -11.66
N HIS A 254 5.48 1.17 -10.59
CA HIS A 254 4.82 2.45 -10.27
C HIS A 254 5.82 3.59 -10.32
N GLN A 255 5.38 4.70 -10.92
CA GLN A 255 6.14 5.95 -10.89
C GLN A 255 5.75 6.84 -9.72
N SER A 256 4.55 6.68 -9.18
CA SER A 256 4.06 7.43 -8.02
C SER A 256 4.67 6.96 -6.70
N ILE A 257 4.68 7.87 -5.72
CA ILE A 257 5.14 7.60 -4.36
C ILE A 257 4.27 6.53 -3.71
N SER A 258 4.91 5.48 -3.20
CA SER A 258 4.21 4.38 -2.53
C SER A 258 3.71 4.79 -1.13
N PRO A 259 2.63 4.19 -0.62
CA PRO A 259 2.18 4.41 0.76
C PRO A 259 3.28 4.18 1.80
N ARG A 260 4.12 3.15 1.59
CA ARG A 260 5.27 2.87 2.46
C ARG A 260 6.22 4.05 2.62
N THR A 261 6.43 4.82 1.55
CA THR A 261 7.27 6.03 1.63
C THR A 261 6.72 6.98 2.69
N LEU A 262 5.40 7.24 2.64
CA LEU A 262 4.73 8.13 3.59
C LEU A 262 4.65 7.54 5.00
N GLU A 263 4.46 6.22 5.12
CA GLU A 263 4.46 5.50 6.41
C GLU A 263 5.79 5.62 7.14
N ILE A 264 6.91 5.46 6.42
CA ILE A 264 8.26 5.62 6.99
C ILE A 264 8.47 7.07 7.44
N LEU A 265 8.20 8.03 6.56
CA LEU A 265 8.39 9.45 6.88
C LEU A 265 7.50 9.90 8.03
N ALA A 266 6.25 9.40 8.11
CA ALA A 266 5.33 9.73 9.19
C ALA A 266 5.81 9.27 10.57
N THR A 267 6.68 8.27 10.66
CA THR A 267 7.32 7.87 11.92
C THR A 267 8.55 8.71 12.28
N ARG A 268 8.84 9.77 11.51
CA ARG A 268 10.04 10.60 11.64
C ARG A 268 11.31 9.76 11.55
N THR A 269 11.35 8.87 10.53
CA THR A 269 12.50 8.00 10.30
C THR A 269 13.14 8.29 8.95
N PHE A 270 14.46 8.36 8.93
CA PHE A 270 15.25 8.57 7.72
C PHE A 270 15.10 7.39 6.76
N GLN A 271 14.91 7.71 5.48
CA GLN A 271 14.65 6.74 4.43
C GLN A 271 15.65 6.83 3.30
N LEU A 272 16.20 5.68 2.90
CA LEU A 272 16.90 5.51 1.63
C LEU A 272 15.98 4.76 0.65
N MET A 273 15.68 5.39 -0.48
CA MET A 273 14.76 4.88 -1.49
C MET A 273 15.47 4.68 -2.82
N ASN A 274 15.18 3.57 -3.53
CA ASN A 274 15.69 3.41 -4.90
C ASN A 274 15.11 4.48 -5.83
N GLY A 275 15.90 4.92 -6.81
CA GLY A 275 15.47 5.84 -7.86
C GLY A 275 14.32 5.29 -8.71
N GLY A 276 13.82 6.07 -9.66
CA GLY A 276 12.78 5.70 -10.61
C GLY A 276 11.37 6.14 -10.24
N GLN A 277 11.09 6.49 -8.96
CA GLN A 277 9.85 7.14 -8.58
C GLN A 277 9.93 8.64 -8.75
N GLN A 278 8.80 9.25 -9.08
CA GLN A 278 8.66 10.70 -9.23
C GLN A 278 7.77 11.23 -8.11
N SER A 279 8.17 12.33 -7.51
CA SER A 279 7.40 12.95 -6.43
C SER A 279 6.11 13.61 -6.91
N ASN A 280 6.05 14.01 -8.17
CA ASN A 280 4.93 14.79 -8.74
C ASN A 280 4.52 15.96 -7.82
N GLY A 281 5.51 16.64 -7.20
CA GLY A 281 5.27 17.71 -6.25
C GLY A 281 4.82 17.27 -4.85
N THR A 282 4.80 15.96 -4.58
CA THR A 282 4.42 15.41 -3.26
C THR A 282 5.55 15.55 -2.26
N LEU A 283 6.77 15.17 -2.66
CA LEU A 283 7.98 15.20 -1.83
C LEU A 283 9.09 15.98 -2.53
N ASP A 284 10.00 16.51 -1.76
CA ASP A 284 11.27 17.08 -2.21
C ASP A 284 12.39 16.07 -1.89
N PHE A 285 12.92 15.41 -2.92
CA PHE A 285 13.99 14.44 -2.75
C PHE A 285 15.27 15.17 -2.33
N ASP A 286 16.13 14.51 -1.56
CA ASP A 286 17.30 15.03 -0.83
C ASP A 286 16.98 15.91 0.38
N ARG A 287 15.79 16.47 0.47
CA ARG A 287 15.29 17.18 1.65
C ARG A 287 14.41 16.34 2.57
N ASP A 288 13.47 15.60 1.98
CA ASP A 288 12.47 14.81 2.73
C ASP A 288 12.88 13.33 2.88
N LEU A 289 13.68 12.83 1.94
CA LEU A 289 14.29 11.51 1.90
C LEU A 289 15.47 11.52 0.94
N VAL A 290 16.28 10.46 0.94
CA VAL A 290 17.42 10.34 0.03
C VAL A 290 17.23 9.17 -0.93
N GLN A 291 17.48 9.41 -2.23
CA GLN A 291 17.49 8.36 -3.23
C GLN A 291 18.88 7.76 -3.41
N TYR A 292 18.93 6.50 -3.81
CA TYR A 292 20.15 5.81 -4.24
C TYR A 292 20.00 5.28 -5.67
N GLU A 293 21.12 5.23 -6.42
CA GLU A 293 21.15 4.85 -7.82
C GLU A 293 21.33 3.33 -8.00
N ASP A 294 22.28 2.76 -7.28
CA ASP A 294 22.62 1.33 -7.30
C ASP A 294 23.00 0.83 -5.91
N VAL A 295 23.36 -0.45 -5.80
CA VAL A 295 23.67 -1.06 -4.51
C VAL A 295 24.97 -0.55 -3.90
N ASP A 296 25.95 -0.17 -4.71
CA ASP A 296 27.21 0.40 -4.21
C ASP A 296 26.98 1.80 -3.66
N ASP A 297 26.15 2.60 -4.34
CA ASP A 297 25.72 3.91 -3.84
C ASP A 297 24.88 3.77 -2.55
N LEU A 298 23.98 2.78 -2.49
CA LEU A 298 23.22 2.47 -1.29
C LEU A 298 24.13 2.18 -0.09
N ILE A 299 25.13 1.32 -0.27
CA ILE A 299 26.08 0.96 0.80
C ILE A 299 26.90 2.19 1.24
N ARG A 300 27.39 3.01 0.31
CA ARG A 300 28.09 4.27 0.63
C ARG A 300 27.19 5.24 1.42
N LYS A 301 25.92 5.38 1.04
CA LYS A 301 24.95 6.24 1.72
C LYS A 301 24.57 5.69 3.10
N ILE A 302 24.44 4.39 3.27
CA ILE A 302 24.27 3.77 4.60
C ILE A 302 25.45 4.15 5.50
N ASP A 303 26.71 3.99 5.02
CA ASP A 303 27.90 4.33 5.80
C ASP A 303 27.95 5.79 6.18
N TYR A 304 27.64 6.65 5.24
CA TYR A 304 27.64 8.10 5.45
C TYR A 304 26.60 8.49 6.50
N TYR A 305 25.35 8.11 6.32
CA TYR A 305 24.26 8.53 7.20
C TYR A 305 24.26 7.84 8.58
N LEU A 306 24.93 6.72 8.75
CA LEU A 306 25.18 6.15 10.07
C LEU A 306 26.16 7.01 10.89
N GLN A 307 27.07 7.74 10.25
CA GLN A 307 28.05 8.62 10.86
C GLN A 307 27.58 10.09 10.98
N HIS A 308 26.60 10.51 10.14
CA HIS A 308 26.11 11.89 10.08
C HIS A 308 24.70 12.00 10.66
N GLU A 309 24.62 11.83 11.99
CA GLU A 309 23.34 11.75 12.70
C GLU A 309 22.52 13.03 12.59
N GLU A 310 23.14 14.21 12.75
CA GLU A 310 22.43 15.49 12.68
C GLU A 310 21.76 15.72 11.33
N GLU A 311 22.46 15.44 10.24
CA GLU A 311 21.92 15.57 8.89
C GLU A 311 20.79 14.54 8.66
N ARG A 312 20.98 13.30 9.09
CA ARG A 312 19.97 12.25 9.01
C ARG A 312 18.68 12.63 9.74
N GLU A 313 18.78 13.17 10.97
CA GLU A 313 17.62 13.58 11.77
C GLU A 313 16.94 14.83 11.17
N GLN A 314 17.68 15.77 10.57
CA GLN A 314 17.10 16.92 9.86
C GLN A 314 16.27 16.48 8.66
N ILE A 315 16.77 15.55 7.84
CA ILE A 315 16.04 15.01 6.68
C ILE A 315 14.79 14.25 7.18
N ALA A 316 14.91 13.44 8.23
CA ALA A 316 13.78 12.72 8.81
C ALA A 316 12.67 13.66 9.33
N GLU A 317 13.06 14.78 9.96
CA GLU A 317 12.12 15.80 10.44
C GLU A 317 11.39 16.49 9.28
N HIS A 318 12.11 16.91 8.23
CA HIS A 318 11.49 17.49 7.04
C HIS A 318 10.53 16.50 6.37
N GLY A 319 10.95 15.25 6.23
CA GLY A 319 10.12 14.20 5.66
C GLY A 319 8.81 13.99 6.45
N ALA A 320 8.88 13.98 7.78
CA ALA A 320 7.70 13.87 8.64
C ALA A 320 6.74 15.06 8.48
N GLN A 321 7.29 16.28 8.42
CA GLN A 321 6.49 17.49 8.19
C GLN A 321 5.79 17.44 6.83
N THR A 322 6.49 17.02 5.77
CA THR A 322 5.91 16.88 4.44
C THR A 322 4.86 15.77 4.42
N ALA A 323 5.14 14.60 5.02
CA ALA A 323 4.21 13.47 5.06
C ALA A 323 2.89 13.82 5.77
N SER A 324 2.89 14.73 6.75
CA SER A 324 1.68 15.12 7.49
C SER A 324 0.51 15.57 6.59
N ARG A 325 0.82 16.13 5.42
CA ARG A 325 -0.15 16.57 4.41
C ARG A 325 -0.82 15.42 3.64
N PHE A 326 -0.34 14.21 3.84
CA PHE A 326 -0.79 12.98 3.17
C PHE A 326 -1.29 11.93 4.16
N SER A 327 -1.72 12.36 5.34
CA SER A 327 -2.40 11.48 6.29
C SER A 327 -3.72 10.98 5.72
N MET A 328 -4.22 9.85 6.21
CA MET A 328 -5.54 9.33 5.82
C MET A 328 -6.65 10.36 6.08
N ASN A 329 -6.50 11.20 7.10
CA ASN A 329 -7.45 12.28 7.39
C ASN A 329 -7.51 13.32 6.26
N GLU A 330 -6.34 13.77 5.77
CA GLU A 330 -6.27 14.73 4.66
C GLU A 330 -6.71 14.09 3.33
N LEU A 331 -6.41 12.82 3.12
CA LEU A 331 -6.87 12.07 1.95
C LEU A 331 -8.40 11.97 1.92
N VAL A 332 -9.02 11.54 3.01
CA VAL A 332 -10.49 11.41 3.10
C VAL A 332 -11.17 12.77 2.98
N LYS A 333 -10.59 13.82 3.57
CA LYS A 333 -11.10 15.19 3.42
C LYS A 333 -11.16 15.61 1.95
N LYS A 334 -10.06 15.45 1.21
CA LYS A 334 -9.99 15.76 -0.23
C LYS A 334 -10.98 14.91 -1.04
N LEU A 335 -11.10 13.62 -0.73
CA LEU A 335 -12.06 12.73 -1.38
C LEU A 335 -13.50 13.23 -1.19
N VAL A 336 -13.88 13.57 0.04
CA VAL A 336 -15.22 14.07 0.38
C VAL A 336 -15.52 15.42 -0.27
N GLU A 337 -14.57 16.36 -0.27
CA GLU A 337 -14.69 17.66 -0.91
C GLU A 337 -14.97 17.53 -2.41
N ASN A 338 -14.18 16.72 -3.11
CA ASN A 338 -14.36 16.48 -4.55
C ASN A 338 -15.70 15.81 -4.89
N ILE A 339 -16.18 14.88 -4.04
CA ILE A 339 -17.49 14.24 -4.22
C ILE A 339 -18.61 15.26 -3.99
N ALA A 340 -18.48 16.15 -3.01
CA ALA A 340 -19.49 17.15 -2.70
C ALA A 340 -19.62 18.24 -3.79
N GLU A 341 -18.49 18.71 -4.35
CA GLU A 341 -18.46 19.77 -5.38
C GLU A 341 -19.18 19.38 -6.68
N LYS A 342 -19.04 18.14 -7.15
CA LYS A 342 -19.69 17.67 -8.38
C LYS A 342 -21.16 17.26 -8.16
N ASN A 343 -21.61 17.12 -6.92
CA ASN A 343 -23.00 16.78 -6.60
C ASN A 343 -23.85 18.03 -6.23
N SER A 344 -23.25 19.22 -6.21
CA SER A 344 -23.90 20.53 -6.01
C SER A 344 -24.29 21.15 -7.34
#